data_db60e1ee8f149ec77431941f68b23821
#
_entry.id   db60e1ee8f149ec77431941f68b23821
#
_cell.length_a   1.000
_cell.length_b   1.000
_cell.length_c   1.000
_cell.angle_alpha   90.00
_cell.angle_beta   90.00
_cell.angle_gamma   90.00
#
_symmetry.space_group_name_H-M   'P 1'
#
loop_
_entity.id
_entity.type
_entity.pdbx_description
1 polymer ?
#
loop_
_entity_poly.entity_id
_entity_poly.type
_entity_poly.pdbx_seq_one_letter_code
_entity_poly.pdbx_strand_id
1 'polypeptide(L)'
;MGKVTLEAPVFSVEAALEAADFGIDRLELCANFPEGGETPSAGMLKFLRSEIDIPIFVMIRPRGGDFAYSQKELMVMKRDIELLGELGADGFVFGVLDTEGEVNTAACESLIRTASGKPCTFHRAFDALSNQFDSLETIISLGFDRILTSGGKNSVSEGFSRIQDLMEIAQDRISIMPGGGSKPEHVTSLSKIPYFKDIHASCKTWKSANNNFVNPDVSFSDDPEAFSKHLLVDQETVSQFREAIDSL
;
A
#
# COMPACT_ATOMS: atom_id res chain seq x y z
N MET A 1 -2.34 24.70 -2.72
CA MET A 1 -2.02 23.31 -2.34
C MET A 1 -2.15 22.45 -3.58
N GLY A 2 -1.23 21.47 -3.80
CA GLY A 2 -1.43 20.47 -4.85
C GLY A 2 -2.61 19.56 -4.50
N LYS A 3 -3.17 18.88 -5.50
CA LYS A 3 -4.24 17.88 -5.31
C LYS A 3 -3.70 16.73 -4.43
N VAL A 4 -4.42 16.36 -3.37
CA VAL A 4 -4.11 15.18 -2.55
C VAL A 4 -4.46 13.91 -3.33
N THR A 5 -3.52 12.98 -3.42
CA THR A 5 -3.69 11.68 -4.09
C THR A 5 -4.39 10.69 -3.15
N LEU A 6 -5.51 10.13 -3.57
CA LEU A 6 -6.16 9.00 -2.90
C LEU A 6 -5.67 7.69 -3.51
N GLU A 7 -4.96 6.89 -2.71
CA GLU A 7 -4.51 5.55 -3.07
C GLU A 7 -5.37 4.49 -2.37
N ALA A 8 -5.69 3.41 -3.09
CA ALA A 8 -6.36 2.26 -2.51
C ALA A 8 -5.63 0.94 -2.80
N PRO A 9 -5.49 0.05 -1.77
CA PRO A 9 -5.02 -1.31 -1.98
C PRO A 9 -6.13 -2.16 -2.59
N VAL A 10 -5.81 -2.93 -3.62
CA VAL A 10 -6.75 -3.80 -4.33
C VAL A 10 -6.17 -5.22 -4.45
N PHE A 11 -7.04 -6.23 -4.29
CA PHE A 11 -6.64 -7.62 -4.15
C PHE A 11 -7.30 -8.55 -5.20
N SER A 12 -8.10 -7.99 -6.09
CA SER A 12 -8.74 -8.69 -7.20
C SER A 12 -8.89 -7.78 -8.41
N VAL A 13 -9.15 -8.36 -9.57
CA VAL A 13 -9.38 -7.61 -10.81
C VAL A 13 -10.62 -6.72 -10.66
N GLU A 14 -11.71 -7.27 -10.13
CA GLU A 14 -12.97 -6.56 -9.95
C GLU A 14 -12.78 -5.36 -9.01
N ALA A 15 -12.09 -5.54 -7.87
CA ALA A 15 -11.79 -4.46 -6.94
C ALA A 15 -10.95 -3.35 -7.59
N ALA A 16 -10.00 -3.70 -8.45
CA ALA A 16 -9.17 -2.74 -9.16
C ALA A 16 -9.97 -1.91 -10.18
N LEU A 17 -10.85 -2.55 -10.96
CA LEU A 17 -11.72 -1.89 -11.92
C LEU A 17 -12.73 -0.97 -11.21
N GLU A 18 -13.41 -1.47 -10.15
CA GLU A 18 -14.31 -0.65 -9.34
C GLU A 18 -13.59 0.57 -8.72
N ALA A 19 -12.38 0.40 -8.18
CA ALA A 19 -11.61 1.48 -7.59
C ALA A 19 -11.31 2.59 -8.61
N ALA A 20 -10.89 2.22 -9.83
CA ALA A 20 -10.63 3.16 -10.91
C ALA A 20 -11.90 3.92 -11.32
N ASP A 21 -13.02 3.21 -11.49
CA ASP A 21 -14.31 3.79 -11.88
C ASP A 21 -14.87 4.73 -10.80
N PHE A 22 -14.64 4.44 -9.52
CA PHE A 22 -15.12 5.25 -8.41
C PHE A 22 -14.25 6.49 -8.13
N GLY A 23 -13.11 6.63 -8.80
CA GLY A 23 -12.30 7.85 -8.74
C GLY A 23 -11.10 7.76 -7.77
N ILE A 24 -10.56 6.57 -7.53
CA ILE A 24 -9.24 6.41 -6.91
C ILE A 24 -8.16 6.94 -7.86
N ASP A 25 -7.19 7.69 -7.34
CA ASP A 25 -6.13 8.31 -8.15
C ASP A 25 -4.96 7.34 -8.42
N ARG A 26 -4.71 6.35 -7.54
CA ARG A 26 -3.61 5.37 -7.65
C ARG A 26 -3.99 4.06 -6.97
N LEU A 27 -3.66 2.93 -7.60
CA LEU A 27 -3.84 1.62 -7.01
C LEU A 27 -2.54 1.11 -6.36
N GLU A 28 -2.66 0.48 -5.21
CA GLU A 28 -1.67 -0.46 -4.69
C GLU A 28 -2.14 -1.87 -5.00
N LEU A 29 -1.54 -2.52 -6.01
CA LEU A 29 -1.93 -3.85 -6.44
C LEU A 29 -1.27 -4.91 -5.57
N CYS A 30 -2.09 -5.72 -4.90
CA CYS A 30 -1.68 -6.72 -3.93
C CYS A 30 -2.34 -8.07 -4.20
N ALA A 31 -1.77 -9.13 -3.60
CA ALA A 31 -2.43 -10.39 -3.30
C ALA A 31 -2.54 -10.57 -1.78
N ASN A 32 -3.26 -11.60 -1.33
CA ASN A 32 -3.29 -12.07 0.05
C ASN A 32 -3.64 -10.99 1.11
N PHE A 33 -4.88 -10.50 1.03
CA PHE A 33 -5.41 -9.51 1.99
C PHE A 33 -5.21 -9.87 3.47
N PRO A 34 -5.44 -11.14 3.92
CA PRO A 34 -5.28 -11.51 5.33
C PRO A 34 -3.87 -11.25 5.88
N GLU A 35 -2.84 -11.37 5.04
CA GLU A 35 -1.44 -11.11 5.41
C GLU A 35 -1.02 -9.63 5.24
N GLY A 36 -1.96 -8.76 4.88
CA GLY A 36 -1.70 -7.34 4.68
C GLY A 36 -1.08 -6.98 3.33
N GLY A 37 -1.09 -7.90 2.38
CA GLY A 37 -0.60 -7.71 1.01
C GLY A 37 0.71 -8.44 0.73
N GLU A 38 0.72 -9.19 -0.37
CA GLU A 38 1.87 -9.86 -0.97
C GLU A 38 1.96 -9.49 -2.45
N THR A 39 3.05 -9.91 -3.13
CA THR A 39 3.24 -9.69 -4.56
C THR A 39 2.09 -10.31 -5.37
N PRO A 40 1.39 -9.54 -6.22
CA PRO A 40 0.31 -10.06 -7.05
C PRO A 40 0.84 -10.86 -8.24
N SER A 41 -0.04 -11.60 -8.92
CA SER A 41 0.37 -12.30 -10.14
C SER A 41 0.67 -11.32 -11.28
N ALA A 42 1.67 -11.68 -12.11
CA ALA A 42 2.03 -10.94 -13.31
C ALA A 42 0.85 -10.84 -14.31
N GLY A 43 0.02 -11.90 -14.39
CA GLY A 43 -1.19 -11.92 -15.22
C GLY A 43 -2.22 -10.88 -14.80
N MET A 44 -2.41 -10.67 -13.50
CA MET A 44 -3.32 -9.66 -12.96
C MET A 44 -2.87 -8.24 -13.35
N LEU A 45 -1.59 -7.91 -13.15
CA LEU A 45 -1.05 -6.61 -13.56
C LEU A 45 -1.19 -6.38 -15.06
N LYS A 46 -0.78 -7.37 -15.88
CA LYS A 46 -0.85 -7.25 -17.34
C LYS A 46 -2.28 -7.02 -17.84
N PHE A 47 -3.26 -7.72 -17.27
CA PHE A 47 -4.67 -7.52 -17.60
C PHE A 47 -5.12 -6.10 -17.21
N LEU A 48 -4.89 -5.67 -15.97
CA LEU A 48 -5.32 -4.37 -15.49
C LEU A 48 -4.69 -3.21 -16.28
N ARG A 49 -3.46 -3.34 -16.74
CA ARG A 49 -2.82 -2.31 -17.60
C ARG A 49 -3.49 -2.14 -18.96
N SER A 50 -4.27 -3.11 -19.43
CA SER A 50 -5.08 -2.94 -20.64
C SER A 50 -6.45 -2.31 -20.41
N GLU A 51 -6.90 -2.27 -19.14
CA GLU A 51 -8.26 -1.86 -18.79
C GLU A 51 -8.33 -0.49 -18.10
N ILE A 52 -7.27 -0.06 -17.41
CA ILE A 52 -7.27 1.16 -16.60
C ILE A 52 -6.04 2.03 -16.85
N ASP A 53 -6.23 3.36 -16.82
CA ASP A 53 -5.18 4.34 -17.12
C ASP A 53 -4.52 4.92 -15.86
N ILE A 54 -5.14 4.79 -14.68
CA ILE A 54 -4.56 5.34 -13.44
C ILE A 54 -3.30 4.56 -13.04
N PRO A 55 -2.35 5.20 -12.32
CA PRO A 55 -1.12 4.55 -11.88
C PRO A 55 -1.37 3.30 -11.03
N ILE A 56 -0.63 2.23 -11.32
CA ILE A 56 -0.62 0.98 -10.56
C ILE A 56 0.74 0.81 -9.90
N PHE A 57 0.79 0.93 -8.59
CA PHE A 57 1.94 0.60 -7.76
C PHE A 57 1.81 -0.84 -7.28
N VAL A 58 2.87 -1.63 -7.42
CA VAL A 58 2.80 -3.08 -7.17
C VAL A 58 3.50 -3.42 -5.87
N MET A 59 2.80 -4.15 -4.99
CA MET A 59 3.38 -4.72 -3.78
C MET A 59 4.48 -5.73 -4.13
N ILE A 60 5.67 -5.56 -3.57
CA ILE A 60 6.79 -6.50 -3.66
C ILE A 60 7.07 -7.05 -2.27
N ARG A 61 6.37 -8.12 -1.94
CA ARG A 61 6.46 -8.82 -0.66
C ARG A 61 6.26 -10.31 -0.90
N PRO A 62 7.32 -11.12 -0.77
CA PRO A 62 7.29 -12.53 -1.21
C PRO A 62 6.48 -13.46 -0.30
N ARG A 63 6.16 -13.03 0.92
CA ARG A 63 5.38 -13.77 1.92
C ARG A 63 4.82 -12.86 3.00
N GLY A 64 3.84 -13.33 3.74
CA GLY A 64 3.36 -12.76 4.99
C GLY A 64 4.39 -12.84 6.14
N GLY A 65 3.96 -12.45 7.34
CA GLY A 65 4.79 -12.38 8.53
C GLY A 65 5.71 -11.16 8.57
N ASP A 66 6.94 -11.33 9.05
CA ASP A 66 7.92 -10.26 9.24
C ASP A 66 8.46 -9.68 7.92
N PHE A 67 9.36 -8.69 8.03
CA PHE A 67 9.97 -7.99 6.91
C PHE A 67 11.48 -8.24 6.80
N ALA A 68 12.01 -9.24 7.53
CA ALA A 68 13.40 -9.67 7.45
C ALA A 68 13.54 -10.85 6.48
N TYR A 69 14.04 -10.59 5.30
CA TYR A 69 14.07 -11.57 4.21
C TYR A 69 15.42 -12.23 4.04
N SER A 70 15.42 -13.52 3.69
CA SER A 70 16.62 -14.26 3.29
C SER A 70 17.16 -13.74 1.94
N GLN A 71 18.41 -14.06 1.63
CA GLN A 71 19.01 -13.74 0.33
C GLN A 71 18.22 -14.31 -0.85
N LYS A 72 17.59 -15.48 -0.68
CA LYS A 72 16.76 -16.10 -1.73
C LYS A 72 15.46 -15.33 -1.95
N GLU A 73 14.82 -14.88 -0.88
CA GLU A 73 13.61 -14.02 -0.96
C GLU A 73 13.93 -12.67 -1.59
N LEU A 74 15.06 -12.04 -1.23
CA LEU A 74 15.53 -10.80 -1.88
C LEU A 74 15.78 -10.99 -3.38
N MET A 75 16.28 -12.16 -3.80
CA MET A 75 16.42 -12.47 -5.23
C MET A 75 15.05 -12.61 -5.93
N VAL A 76 14.04 -13.18 -5.26
CA VAL A 76 12.68 -13.24 -5.78
C VAL A 76 12.11 -11.82 -5.93
N MET A 77 12.21 -10.99 -4.90
CA MET A 77 11.74 -9.60 -4.93
C MET A 77 12.36 -8.80 -6.11
N LYS A 78 13.65 -8.98 -6.39
CA LYS A 78 14.30 -8.34 -7.55
C LYS A 78 13.69 -8.80 -8.88
N ARG A 79 13.50 -10.11 -9.05
CA ARG A 79 12.90 -10.66 -10.26
C ARG A 79 11.45 -10.19 -10.46
N ASP A 80 10.70 -10.07 -9.35
CA ASP A 80 9.35 -9.52 -9.39
C ASP A 80 9.37 -8.05 -9.86
N ILE A 81 10.27 -7.22 -9.33
CA ILE A 81 10.43 -5.82 -9.76
C ILE A 81 10.78 -5.76 -11.26
N GLU A 82 11.74 -6.55 -11.73
CA GLU A 82 12.13 -6.60 -13.15
C GLU A 82 10.93 -6.98 -14.03
N LEU A 83 10.31 -8.13 -13.74
CA LEU A 83 9.20 -8.65 -14.53
C LEU A 83 7.98 -7.72 -14.51
N LEU A 84 7.56 -7.28 -13.32
CA LEU A 84 6.37 -6.43 -13.18
C LEU A 84 6.61 -5.02 -13.73
N GLY A 85 7.86 -4.55 -13.68
CA GLY A 85 8.29 -3.31 -14.32
C GLY A 85 8.15 -3.35 -15.84
N GLU A 86 8.52 -4.46 -16.48
CA GLU A 86 8.33 -4.71 -17.92
C GLU A 86 6.85 -4.85 -18.30
N LEU A 87 6.03 -5.36 -17.41
CA LEU A 87 4.59 -5.52 -17.60
C LEU A 87 3.76 -4.26 -17.33
N GLY A 88 4.41 -3.14 -16.98
CA GLY A 88 3.76 -1.85 -16.87
C GLY A 88 3.40 -1.38 -15.47
N ALA A 89 4.06 -1.88 -14.44
CA ALA A 89 3.99 -1.25 -13.12
C ALA A 89 4.50 0.19 -13.18
N ASP A 90 3.77 1.14 -12.59
CA ASP A 90 4.17 2.55 -12.53
C ASP A 90 5.08 2.85 -11.34
N GLY A 91 5.05 2.02 -10.31
CA GLY A 91 5.89 2.10 -9.12
C GLY A 91 5.84 0.81 -8.31
N PHE A 92 6.61 0.78 -7.23
CA PHE A 92 6.73 -0.40 -6.37
C PHE A 92 6.55 -0.04 -4.90
N VAL A 93 6.02 -1.00 -4.14
CA VAL A 93 5.77 -0.86 -2.70
C VAL A 93 6.49 -1.99 -1.98
N PHE A 94 7.48 -1.67 -1.16
CA PHE A 94 8.25 -2.65 -0.40
C PHE A 94 8.92 -2.02 0.82
N GLY A 95 9.48 -2.85 1.69
CA GLY A 95 10.32 -2.44 2.82
C GLY A 95 11.01 -3.66 3.38
N VAL A 96 12.29 -3.54 3.70
CA VAL A 96 13.10 -4.63 4.25
C VAL A 96 13.71 -4.17 5.56
N LEU A 97 13.49 -4.97 6.59
CA LEU A 97 14.09 -4.79 7.91
C LEU A 97 15.18 -5.83 8.16
N ASP A 98 16.01 -5.58 9.13
CA ASP A 98 16.89 -6.59 9.71
C ASP A 98 16.28 -7.24 10.95
N THR A 99 17.03 -8.11 11.60
CA THR A 99 16.59 -8.83 12.80
C THR A 99 16.48 -7.96 14.05
N GLU A 100 17.06 -6.76 14.02
CA GLU A 100 17.02 -5.80 15.13
C GLU A 100 15.86 -4.78 14.97
N GLY A 101 15.09 -4.91 13.88
CA GLY A 101 13.99 -4.00 13.58
C GLY A 101 14.45 -2.65 13.00
N GLU A 102 15.62 -2.63 12.37
CA GLU A 102 16.16 -1.47 11.65
C GLU A 102 15.99 -1.64 10.14
N VAL A 103 16.12 -0.55 9.38
CA VAL A 103 16.06 -0.60 7.92
C VAL A 103 17.26 -1.36 7.36
N ASN A 104 17.04 -2.43 6.62
CA ASN A 104 18.09 -3.11 5.87
C ASN A 104 18.49 -2.28 4.65
N THR A 105 19.40 -1.34 4.85
CA THR A 105 19.80 -0.34 3.84
C THR A 105 20.36 -0.99 2.57
N ALA A 106 21.18 -2.02 2.69
CA ALA A 106 21.79 -2.70 1.54
C ALA A 106 20.73 -3.40 0.67
N ALA A 107 19.74 -4.05 1.30
CA ALA A 107 18.65 -4.70 0.58
C ALA A 107 17.74 -3.65 -0.09
N CYS A 108 17.31 -2.62 0.64
CA CYS A 108 16.48 -1.55 0.11
C CYS A 108 17.14 -0.83 -1.07
N GLU A 109 18.40 -0.44 -0.93
CA GLU A 109 19.17 0.20 -2.01
C GLU A 109 19.24 -0.68 -3.27
N SER A 110 19.44 -1.99 -3.08
CA SER A 110 19.49 -2.93 -4.19
C SER A 110 18.14 -3.07 -4.92
N LEU A 111 17.02 -3.05 -4.19
CA LEU A 111 15.67 -3.09 -4.78
C LEU A 111 15.34 -1.78 -5.50
N ILE A 112 15.67 -0.62 -4.94
CA ILE A 112 15.49 0.70 -5.57
C ILE A 112 16.27 0.77 -6.90
N ARG A 113 17.52 0.30 -6.92
CA ARG A 113 18.28 0.23 -8.18
C ARG A 113 17.61 -0.66 -9.22
N THR A 114 17.02 -1.79 -8.79
CA THR A 114 16.28 -2.69 -9.69
C THR A 114 15.01 -2.04 -10.23
N ALA A 115 14.37 -1.15 -9.46
CA ALA A 115 13.19 -0.38 -9.90
C ALA A 115 13.49 0.61 -11.06
N SER A 116 14.77 0.84 -11.39
CA SER A 116 15.20 1.57 -12.59
C SER A 116 14.56 2.97 -12.74
N GLY A 117 14.47 3.71 -11.63
CA GLY A 117 13.93 5.07 -11.60
C GLY A 117 12.41 5.15 -11.47
N LYS A 118 11.71 4.02 -11.36
CA LYS A 118 10.30 4.04 -11.00
C LYS A 118 10.14 4.40 -9.52
N PRO A 119 9.10 5.18 -9.14
CA PRO A 119 8.90 5.59 -7.75
C PRO A 119 8.68 4.39 -6.83
N CYS A 120 9.26 4.49 -5.63
CA CYS A 120 9.22 3.46 -4.60
C CYS A 120 8.56 3.99 -3.32
N THR A 121 7.65 3.18 -2.76
CA THR A 121 7.02 3.43 -1.46
C THR A 121 7.57 2.46 -0.43
N PHE A 122 8.08 2.97 0.70
CA PHE A 122 8.36 2.13 1.86
C PHE A 122 7.04 1.84 2.59
N HIS A 123 6.64 0.58 2.60
CA HIS A 123 5.32 0.18 3.13
C HIS A 123 5.28 0.15 4.66
N ARG A 124 4.23 -0.42 5.24
CA ARG A 124 4.00 -0.46 6.68
C ARG A 124 5.03 -1.26 7.51
N ALA A 125 6.09 -1.82 6.91
CA ALA A 125 7.28 -2.20 7.66
C ALA A 125 7.85 -1.01 8.47
N PHE A 126 7.57 0.23 8.05
CA PHE A 126 7.88 1.44 8.80
C PHE A 126 7.23 1.46 10.19
N ASP A 127 6.02 0.91 10.31
CA ASP A 127 5.31 0.82 11.59
C ASP A 127 5.92 -0.22 12.55
N ALA A 128 6.74 -1.14 12.03
CA ALA A 128 7.43 -2.18 12.80
C ALA A 128 8.88 -1.82 13.19
N LEU A 129 9.35 -0.63 12.77
CA LEU A 129 10.71 -0.16 13.12
C LEU A 129 10.85 0.10 14.61
N SER A 130 12.03 -0.15 15.14
CA SER A 130 12.41 0.13 16.53
C SER A 130 12.38 1.64 16.83
N ASN A 131 12.82 2.48 15.87
CA ASN A 131 12.79 3.94 15.95
C ASN A 131 12.43 4.54 14.58
N GLN A 132 11.20 5.05 14.46
CA GLN A 132 10.70 5.64 13.22
C GLN A 132 11.36 6.96 12.84
N PHE A 133 11.74 7.79 13.82
CA PHE A 133 12.33 9.11 13.54
C PHE A 133 13.75 9.01 13.00
N ASP A 134 14.57 8.13 13.57
CA ASP A 134 15.93 7.88 13.08
C ASP A 134 15.88 7.20 11.70
N SER A 135 14.97 6.26 11.52
CA SER A 135 14.78 5.53 10.26
C SER A 135 14.23 6.40 9.14
N LEU A 136 13.50 7.48 9.44
CA LEU A 136 13.00 8.43 8.44
C LEU A 136 14.15 9.02 7.61
N GLU A 137 15.22 9.49 8.25
CA GLU A 137 16.37 10.04 7.54
C GLU A 137 17.09 8.99 6.69
N THR A 138 17.17 7.75 7.19
CA THR A 138 17.72 6.64 6.43
C THR A 138 16.91 6.37 5.16
N ILE A 139 15.58 6.30 5.26
CA ILE A 139 14.68 6.02 4.13
C ILE A 139 14.71 7.17 3.10
N ILE A 140 14.77 8.42 3.56
CA ILE A 140 14.96 9.59 2.68
C ILE A 140 16.29 9.47 1.92
N SER A 141 17.39 9.15 2.62
CA SER A 141 18.72 9.05 2.00
C SER A 141 18.82 7.91 0.98
N LEU A 142 18.03 6.85 1.15
CA LEU A 142 17.94 5.74 0.20
C LEU A 142 17.20 6.12 -1.09
N GLY A 143 16.42 7.19 -1.10
CA GLY A 143 15.72 7.68 -2.27
C GLY A 143 14.33 7.06 -2.47
N PHE A 144 13.64 6.65 -1.41
CA PHE A 144 12.21 6.39 -1.48
C PHE A 144 11.42 7.68 -1.72
N ASP A 145 10.32 7.58 -2.47
CA ASP A 145 9.43 8.72 -2.75
C ASP A 145 8.34 8.89 -1.69
N ARG A 146 7.95 7.80 -1.02
CA ARG A 146 6.86 7.75 -0.03
C ARG A 146 7.14 6.79 1.11
N ILE A 147 6.53 7.08 2.25
CA ILE A 147 6.40 6.17 3.39
C ILE A 147 4.91 5.99 3.69
N LEU A 148 4.43 4.75 3.65
CA LEU A 148 3.09 4.37 4.10
C LEU A 148 3.14 4.01 5.57
N THR A 149 2.38 4.72 6.41
CA THR A 149 2.43 4.52 7.87
C THR A 149 1.10 4.80 8.57
N SER A 150 0.86 4.12 9.67
CA SER A 150 -0.16 4.44 10.66
C SER A 150 0.41 5.13 11.91
N GLY A 151 1.66 5.64 11.83
CA GLY A 151 2.35 6.27 12.95
C GLY A 151 2.83 5.27 14.01
N GLY A 152 3.19 4.03 13.62
CA GLY A 152 3.64 2.97 14.53
C GLY A 152 2.54 2.48 15.48
N LYS A 153 1.29 2.55 15.05
CA LYS A 153 0.10 2.09 15.78
C LYS A 153 -0.75 1.18 14.89
N ASN A 154 -1.81 0.60 15.47
CA ASN A 154 -2.72 -0.24 14.69
C ASN A 154 -3.53 0.56 13.68
N SER A 155 -3.77 1.83 13.94
CA SER A 155 -4.55 2.70 13.04
C SER A 155 -4.00 4.13 12.96
N VAL A 156 -4.32 4.82 11.86
CA VAL A 156 -4.03 6.25 11.66
C VAL A 156 -4.60 7.09 12.80
N SER A 157 -5.81 6.78 13.30
CA SER A 157 -6.43 7.51 14.41
C SER A 157 -5.59 7.42 15.69
N GLU A 158 -5.00 6.25 15.99
CA GLU A 158 -4.14 6.06 17.17
C GLU A 158 -2.76 6.70 17.01
N GLY A 159 -2.20 6.68 15.78
CA GLY A 159 -0.88 7.22 15.47
C GLY A 159 -0.89 8.66 14.95
N PHE A 160 -2.03 9.35 15.00
CA PHE A 160 -2.25 10.61 14.29
C PHE A 160 -1.21 11.69 14.62
N SER A 161 -0.92 11.92 15.91
CA SER A 161 0.08 12.91 16.32
C SER A 161 1.47 12.58 15.75
N ARG A 162 1.88 11.31 15.77
CA ARG A 162 3.18 10.91 15.21
C ARG A 162 3.24 11.09 13.70
N ILE A 163 2.13 10.84 12.99
CA ILE A 163 2.06 11.10 11.54
C ILE A 163 2.28 12.59 11.26
N GLN A 164 1.68 13.48 12.06
CA GLN A 164 1.89 14.92 11.94
C GLN A 164 3.37 15.31 12.18
N ASP A 165 3.98 14.79 13.26
CA ASP A 165 5.39 15.02 13.55
C ASP A 165 6.30 14.53 12.41
N LEU A 166 6.02 13.33 11.86
CA LEU A 166 6.76 12.80 10.72
C LEU A 166 6.64 13.68 9.47
N MET A 167 5.44 14.20 9.16
CA MET A 167 5.25 15.14 8.05
C MET A 167 6.02 16.43 8.24
N GLU A 168 6.01 17.01 9.43
CA GLU A 168 6.73 18.24 9.73
C GLU A 168 8.26 18.05 9.64
N ILE A 169 8.77 16.90 10.07
CA ILE A 169 10.21 16.59 9.98
C ILE A 169 10.59 16.27 8.53
N ALA A 170 9.80 15.45 7.84
CA ALA A 170 10.07 15.06 6.46
C ALA A 170 9.99 16.23 5.48
N GLN A 171 9.04 17.14 5.69
CA GLN A 171 8.72 18.23 4.78
C GLN A 171 8.48 17.72 3.35
N ASP A 172 9.08 18.37 2.34
CA ASP A 172 8.99 17.97 0.93
C ASP A 172 9.99 16.90 0.49
N ARG A 173 10.86 16.42 1.41
CA ARG A 173 11.94 15.47 1.09
C ARG A 173 11.42 14.07 0.77
N ILE A 174 10.28 13.68 1.35
CA ILE A 174 9.57 12.43 1.09
C ILE A 174 8.09 12.62 1.44
N SER A 175 7.18 11.94 0.75
CA SER A 175 5.75 11.97 1.11
C SER A 175 5.46 11.01 2.25
N ILE A 176 4.92 11.51 3.36
CA ILE A 176 4.35 10.68 4.42
C ILE A 176 2.88 10.43 4.06
N MET A 177 2.56 9.19 3.73
CA MET A 177 1.23 8.74 3.31
C MET A 177 0.54 8.01 4.46
N PRO A 178 -0.46 8.61 5.13
CA PRO A 178 -1.22 7.93 6.17
C PRO A 178 -1.99 6.74 5.61
N GLY A 179 -1.86 5.57 6.26
CA GLY A 179 -2.60 4.37 5.90
C GLY A 179 -2.70 3.37 7.05
N GLY A 180 -3.72 2.51 6.99
CA GLY A 180 -4.13 1.66 8.10
C GLY A 180 -5.27 2.28 8.89
N GLY A 181 -6.50 2.14 8.36
CA GLY A 181 -7.71 2.70 8.96
C GLY A 181 -7.85 4.20 8.77
N SER A 182 -7.40 4.73 7.63
CA SER A 182 -7.67 6.11 7.22
C SER A 182 -9.16 6.35 7.05
N LYS A 183 -9.59 7.58 7.37
CA LYS A 183 -10.97 8.04 7.29
C LYS A 183 -11.04 9.43 6.64
N PRO A 184 -12.18 9.84 6.06
CA PRO A 184 -12.33 11.16 5.43
C PRO A 184 -11.97 12.34 6.36
N GLU A 185 -12.30 12.25 7.65
CA GLU A 185 -11.95 13.30 8.63
C GLU A 185 -10.44 13.49 8.80
N HIS A 186 -9.60 12.47 8.52
CA HIS A 186 -8.15 12.61 8.54
C HIS A 186 -7.66 13.52 7.41
N VAL A 187 -8.31 13.50 6.24
CA VAL A 187 -7.99 14.41 5.12
C VAL A 187 -8.12 15.86 5.56
N THR A 188 -9.28 16.24 6.11
CA THR A 188 -9.53 17.60 6.59
C THR A 188 -8.57 18.02 7.71
N SER A 189 -8.22 17.08 8.59
CA SER A 189 -7.31 17.37 9.72
C SER A 189 -5.87 17.57 9.26
N LEU A 190 -5.38 16.75 8.32
CA LEU A 190 -4.02 16.77 7.79
C LEU A 190 -3.80 17.86 6.73
N SER A 191 -4.86 18.36 6.08
CA SER A 191 -4.77 19.44 5.09
C SER A 191 -4.16 20.74 5.64
N LYS A 192 -4.15 20.91 6.96
CA LYS A 192 -3.49 22.02 7.64
C LYS A 192 -1.95 21.96 7.57
N ILE A 193 -1.40 20.79 7.20
CA ILE A 193 0.03 20.58 7.06
C ILE A 193 0.38 20.74 5.57
N PRO A 194 1.26 21.68 5.20
CA PRO A 194 1.60 21.96 3.79
C PRO A 194 2.16 20.76 3.02
N TYR A 195 2.70 19.79 3.74
CA TYR A 195 3.38 18.60 3.20
C TYR A 195 2.46 17.39 2.98
N PHE A 196 1.17 17.51 3.30
CA PHE A 196 0.19 16.44 3.06
C PHE A 196 -0.14 16.32 1.57
N LYS A 197 0.27 15.22 0.93
CA LYS A 197 0.16 14.99 -0.53
C LYS A 197 -0.57 13.71 -0.91
N ASP A 198 -0.55 12.70 -0.05
CA ASP A 198 -1.07 11.36 -0.32
C ASP A 198 -1.84 10.85 0.89
N ILE A 199 -2.90 10.08 0.64
CA ILE A 199 -3.60 9.29 1.66
C ILE A 199 -3.94 7.91 1.11
N HIS A 200 -3.70 6.88 1.93
CA HIS A 200 -3.98 5.49 1.60
C HIS A 200 -5.21 5.02 2.37
N ALA A 201 -6.25 4.59 1.66
CA ALA A 201 -7.49 4.12 2.25
C ALA A 201 -7.99 2.86 1.56
N SER A 202 -8.28 1.81 2.34
CA SER A 202 -8.76 0.55 1.76
C SER A 202 -10.12 0.69 1.08
N CYS A 203 -10.96 1.62 1.52
CA CYS A 203 -12.34 1.81 1.03
C CYS A 203 -13.08 0.47 0.82
N LYS A 204 -12.81 -0.52 1.68
CA LYS A 204 -13.18 -1.90 1.46
C LYS A 204 -14.62 -2.21 1.86
N THR A 205 -15.24 -3.09 1.10
CA THR A 205 -16.50 -3.74 1.45
C THR A 205 -16.47 -5.22 1.14
N TRP A 206 -17.35 -5.98 1.76
CA TRP A 206 -17.52 -7.41 1.47
C TRP A 206 -18.83 -7.63 0.75
N LYS A 207 -18.75 -8.21 -0.45
CA LYS A 207 -19.93 -8.62 -1.23
C LYS A 207 -20.07 -10.15 -1.21
N SER A 208 -21.30 -10.63 -1.17
CA SER A 208 -21.58 -12.07 -1.26
C SER A 208 -21.04 -12.66 -2.55
N ALA A 209 -20.40 -13.83 -2.46
CA ALA A 209 -20.00 -14.59 -3.62
C ALA A 209 -21.24 -15.16 -4.36
N ASN A 210 -21.16 -15.25 -5.68
CA ASN A 210 -22.23 -15.80 -6.52
C ASN A 210 -22.20 -17.36 -6.57
N ASN A 211 -21.94 -17.99 -5.42
CA ASN A 211 -21.87 -19.44 -5.33
C ASN A 211 -23.27 -20.01 -5.11
N ASN A 212 -23.73 -20.87 -6.01
CA ASN A 212 -24.97 -21.64 -5.81
C ASN A 212 -24.79 -22.86 -4.90
N PHE A 213 -23.53 -23.27 -4.67
CA PHE A 213 -23.18 -24.42 -3.83
C PHE A 213 -21.85 -24.14 -3.12
N VAL A 214 -21.84 -24.41 -1.81
CA VAL A 214 -20.63 -24.46 -0.97
C VAL A 214 -20.64 -25.80 -0.25
N ASN A 215 -19.55 -26.58 -0.40
CA ASN A 215 -19.43 -27.85 0.34
C ASN A 215 -19.20 -27.55 1.83
N PRO A 216 -20.12 -27.93 2.73
CA PRO A 216 -20.01 -27.60 4.16
C PRO A 216 -18.88 -28.36 4.88
N ASP A 217 -18.38 -29.43 4.27
CA ASP A 217 -17.38 -30.33 4.87
C ASP A 217 -15.94 -29.92 4.51
N VAL A 218 -15.76 -28.86 3.68
CA VAL A 218 -14.45 -28.44 3.18
C VAL A 218 -14.23 -26.95 3.40
N SER A 219 -13.13 -26.60 4.05
CA SER A 219 -12.63 -25.23 4.16
C SER A 219 -11.17 -25.16 3.76
N PHE A 220 -10.79 -24.13 2.98
CA PHE A 220 -9.40 -23.82 2.64
C PHE A 220 -8.86 -22.61 3.43
N SER A 221 -9.64 -22.11 4.39
CA SER A 221 -9.30 -20.94 5.21
C SER A 221 -9.80 -21.16 6.64
N ASP A 222 -9.13 -20.53 7.60
CA ASP A 222 -9.60 -20.46 9.00
C ASP A 222 -10.84 -19.55 9.15
N ASP A 223 -11.12 -18.68 8.15
CA ASP A 223 -12.38 -17.92 8.08
C ASP A 223 -13.48 -18.77 7.42
N PRO A 224 -14.53 -19.18 8.20
CA PRO A 224 -15.62 -19.99 7.66
C PRO A 224 -16.40 -19.30 6.54
N GLU A 225 -16.35 -17.96 6.46
CA GLU A 225 -17.07 -17.18 5.45
C GLU A 225 -16.22 -16.88 4.20
N ALA A 226 -14.96 -17.33 4.14
CA ALA A 226 -14.06 -17.02 3.03
C ALA A 226 -14.59 -17.43 1.65
N PHE A 227 -15.42 -18.49 1.57
CA PHE A 227 -16.07 -18.93 0.35
C PHE A 227 -17.34 -18.17 -0.03
N SER A 228 -17.91 -17.43 0.91
CA SER A 228 -19.21 -16.78 0.76
C SER A 228 -19.12 -15.31 0.43
N LYS A 229 -17.92 -14.72 0.42
CA LYS A 229 -17.73 -13.29 0.22
C LYS A 229 -16.45 -12.95 -0.56
N HIS A 230 -16.51 -11.83 -1.31
CA HIS A 230 -15.36 -11.23 -1.99
C HIS A 230 -15.09 -9.84 -1.43
N LEU A 231 -13.80 -9.51 -1.30
CA LEU A 231 -13.36 -8.18 -0.92
C LEU A 231 -13.36 -7.29 -2.16
N LEU A 232 -14.14 -6.21 -2.10
CA LEU A 232 -14.29 -5.21 -3.16
C LEU A 232 -14.13 -3.80 -2.59
N VAL A 233 -14.32 -2.78 -3.43
CA VAL A 233 -14.24 -1.36 -3.05
C VAL A 233 -15.65 -0.80 -2.85
N ASP A 234 -15.82 0.02 -1.80
CA ASP A 234 -17.07 0.67 -1.46
C ASP A 234 -17.15 2.08 -2.08
N GLN A 235 -18.04 2.26 -3.03
CA GLN A 235 -18.21 3.51 -3.75
C GLN A 235 -18.56 4.70 -2.83
N GLU A 236 -19.38 4.45 -1.81
CA GLU A 236 -19.78 5.52 -0.88
C GLU A 236 -18.57 6.02 -0.08
N THR A 237 -17.75 5.12 0.43
CA THR A 237 -16.51 5.47 1.13
C THR A 237 -15.54 6.24 0.22
N VAL A 238 -15.38 5.82 -1.04
CA VAL A 238 -14.54 6.56 -2.02
C VAL A 238 -15.09 7.96 -2.23
N SER A 239 -16.43 8.10 -2.41
CA SER A 239 -17.08 9.41 -2.59
C SER A 239 -16.85 10.34 -1.41
N GLN A 240 -16.95 9.82 -0.17
CA GLN A 240 -16.67 10.60 1.04
C GLN A 240 -15.22 11.10 1.10
N PHE A 241 -14.25 10.28 0.70
CA PHE A 241 -12.84 10.71 0.58
C PHE A 241 -12.68 11.77 -0.51
N ARG A 242 -13.33 11.61 -1.67
CA ARG A 242 -13.30 12.60 -2.76
C ARG A 242 -13.87 13.95 -2.29
N GLU A 243 -15.04 13.95 -1.67
CA GLU A 243 -15.65 15.17 -1.11
C GLU A 243 -14.71 15.88 -0.13
N ALA A 244 -14.07 15.10 0.78
CA ALA A 244 -13.11 15.66 1.72
C ALA A 244 -11.87 16.26 1.02
N ILE A 245 -11.35 15.60 -0.04
CA ILE A 245 -10.20 16.08 -0.81
C ILE A 245 -10.57 17.29 -1.67
N ASP A 246 -11.70 17.25 -2.36
CA ASP A 246 -12.13 18.31 -3.29
C ASP A 246 -12.59 19.58 -2.55
N SER A 247 -12.84 19.48 -1.24
CA SER A 247 -13.17 20.61 -0.37
C SER A 247 -11.94 21.38 0.16
N LEU A 248 -10.70 20.93 -0.14
CA LEU A 248 -9.46 21.58 0.30
C LEU A 248 -9.08 22.76 -0.60
#